data_93702caa066fb5bfc315723b493cf846
#
_entry.id   93702caa066fb5bfc315723b493cf846
#
_cell.length_a   1.000
_cell.length_b   1.000
_cell.length_c   1.000
_cell.angle_alpha   90.00
_cell.angle_beta   90.00
_cell.angle_gamma   90.00
#
_symmetry.space_group_name_H-M   'P 1'
#
loop_
_entity.id
_entity.type
_entity.pdbx_description
1 polymer ?
#
loop_
_entity_poly.entity_id
_entity_poly.type
_entity_poly.pdbx_seq_one_letter_code
_entity_poly.pdbx_strand_id
1 'polypeptide(L)'
;TPGRVIDHINRKTLKPSTVKMVVMDEADEMLDMGFREDIETILSSTPQERQTSLFSATMPKAILELTQKYQKEPVHIKVVRKELTVNNIKQFYIETRKSNKLEVLTRLIDVYNPKLTVVFTNTKKGADELVSDLQARGYGADSLHGDLKQVQRDIVMDKFRHGTIDI
;
A
#
# COMPACT_ATOMS: atom_id res chain seq x y z
N THR A 1 -11.74 4.22 -0.79
CA THR A 1 -11.28 3.93 -2.16
C THR A 1 -12.19 4.62 -3.17
N PRO A 2 -11.69 5.08 -4.33
CA PRO A 2 -12.47 5.78 -5.34
C PRO A 2 -13.71 5.02 -5.81
N GLY A 3 -13.58 3.73 -6.15
CA GLY A 3 -14.71 2.91 -6.60
C GLY A 3 -15.87 2.84 -5.60
N ARG A 4 -15.59 2.85 -4.28
CA ARG A 4 -16.66 2.88 -3.27
C ARG A 4 -17.38 4.23 -3.22
N VAL A 5 -16.66 5.31 -3.43
CA VAL A 5 -17.29 6.65 -3.53
C VAL A 5 -18.22 6.72 -4.75
N ILE A 6 -17.77 6.21 -5.90
CA ILE A 6 -18.59 6.13 -7.12
C ILE A 6 -19.84 5.27 -6.89
N ASP A 7 -19.72 4.12 -6.22
CA ASP A 7 -20.88 3.29 -5.86
C ASP A 7 -21.91 4.06 -5.03
N HIS A 8 -21.47 4.83 -4.03
CA HIS A 8 -22.36 5.66 -3.22
C HIS A 8 -22.98 6.82 -4.02
N ILE A 9 -22.25 7.41 -4.97
CA ILE A 9 -22.80 8.42 -5.89
C ILE A 9 -23.90 7.80 -6.75
N ASN A 10 -23.63 6.64 -7.35
CA ASN A 10 -24.57 5.92 -8.21
C ASN A 10 -25.83 5.49 -7.46
N ARG A 11 -25.69 5.06 -6.22
CA ARG A 11 -26.81 4.72 -5.32
C ARG A 11 -27.53 5.95 -4.74
N LYS A 12 -27.08 7.16 -5.05
CA LYS A 12 -27.61 8.43 -4.52
C LYS A 12 -27.56 8.53 -2.98
N THR A 13 -26.73 7.74 -2.33
CA THR A 13 -26.48 7.81 -0.87
C THR A 13 -25.44 8.88 -0.52
N LEU A 14 -24.62 9.30 -1.49
CA LEU A 14 -23.74 10.45 -1.42
C LEU A 14 -24.17 11.48 -2.46
N LYS A 15 -24.35 12.73 -2.03
CA LYS A 15 -24.70 13.87 -2.89
C LYS A 15 -23.45 14.70 -3.18
N PRO A 16 -22.75 14.48 -4.29
CA PRO A 16 -21.50 15.17 -4.60
C PRO A 16 -21.70 16.68 -4.80
N SER A 17 -22.87 17.12 -5.23
CA SER A 17 -23.19 18.55 -5.47
C SER A 17 -23.17 19.43 -4.23
N THR A 18 -23.15 18.87 -3.03
CA THR A 18 -23.09 19.59 -1.75
C THR A 18 -21.71 19.56 -1.11
N VAL A 19 -20.74 18.91 -1.75
CA VAL A 19 -19.37 18.75 -1.21
C VAL A 19 -18.64 20.09 -1.28
N LYS A 20 -18.13 20.54 -0.14
CA LYS A 20 -17.36 21.79 -0.02
C LYS A 20 -15.84 21.53 0.03
N MET A 21 -15.43 20.34 0.39
CA MET A 21 -14.02 19.97 0.49
C MET A 21 -13.82 18.54 0.00
N VAL A 22 -12.76 18.34 -0.79
CA VAL A 22 -12.26 17.01 -1.19
C VAL A 22 -10.83 16.89 -0.71
N VAL A 23 -10.53 15.80 -0.02
CA VAL A 23 -9.18 15.44 0.41
C VAL A 23 -8.80 14.13 -0.28
N MET A 24 -7.69 14.15 -1.01
CA MET A 24 -7.06 12.97 -1.58
C MET A 24 -5.81 12.66 -0.78
N ASP A 25 -5.79 11.53 -0.09
CA ASP A 25 -4.65 11.05 0.68
C ASP A 25 -4.02 9.85 -0.03
N GLU A 26 -2.69 9.72 0.04
CA GLU A 26 -1.94 8.71 -0.70
C GLU A 26 -2.26 8.71 -2.20
N ALA A 27 -2.32 9.91 -2.79
CA ALA A 27 -2.77 10.09 -4.16
C ALA A 27 -1.89 9.39 -5.20
N ASP A 28 -0.59 9.28 -4.94
CA ASP A 28 0.36 8.50 -5.75
C ASP A 28 0.00 7.02 -5.77
N GLU A 29 -0.28 6.41 -4.62
CA GLU A 29 -0.71 5.02 -4.52
C GLU A 29 -2.02 4.77 -5.29
N MET A 30 -2.98 5.69 -5.17
CA MET A 30 -4.22 5.57 -5.92
C MET A 30 -4.01 5.61 -7.44
N LEU A 31 -3.07 6.44 -7.92
CA LEU A 31 -2.74 6.50 -9.35
C LEU A 31 -1.98 5.25 -9.82
N ASP A 32 -1.06 4.73 -9.01
CA ASP A 32 -0.32 3.50 -9.30
C ASP A 32 -1.24 2.28 -9.35
N MET A 33 -2.32 2.29 -8.57
CA MET A 33 -3.40 1.30 -8.63
C MET A 33 -4.34 1.49 -9.84
N GLY A 34 -4.16 2.52 -10.67
CA GLY A 34 -4.95 2.78 -11.87
C GLY A 34 -6.26 3.52 -11.63
N PHE A 35 -6.48 4.13 -10.47
CA PHE A 35 -7.73 4.85 -10.13
C PHE A 35 -7.83 6.28 -10.70
N ARG A 36 -7.01 6.64 -11.70
CA ARG A 36 -7.02 7.98 -12.28
C ARG A 36 -8.40 8.40 -12.78
N GLU A 37 -9.04 7.57 -13.60
CA GLU A 37 -10.36 7.86 -14.18
C GLU A 37 -11.44 7.96 -13.12
N ASP A 38 -11.39 7.10 -12.11
CA ASP A 38 -12.32 7.13 -10.99
C ASP A 38 -12.19 8.43 -10.19
N ILE A 39 -10.97 8.87 -9.91
CA ILE A 39 -10.68 10.14 -9.22
C ILE A 39 -11.22 11.31 -10.04
N GLU A 40 -10.93 11.35 -11.34
CA GLU A 40 -11.42 12.41 -12.23
C GLU A 40 -12.95 12.42 -12.31
N THR A 41 -13.59 11.26 -12.32
CA THR A 41 -15.07 11.15 -12.28
C THR A 41 -15.64 11.73 -11.00
N ILE A 42 -15.07 11.41 -9.85
CA ILE A 42 -15.50 11.95 -8.55
C ILE A 42 -15.30 13.47 -8.52
N LEU A 43 -14.13 13.96 -8.90
CA LEU A 43 -13.81 15.38 -8.87
C LEU A 43 -14.71 16.18 -9.81
N SER A 44 -15.03 15.63 -10.98
CA SER A 44 -15.93 16.27 -11.95
C SER A 44 -17.39 16.32 -11.48
N SER A 45 -17.79 15.42 -10.59
CA SER A 45 -19.15 15.38 -10.02
C SER A 45 -19.36 16.35 -8.85
N THR A 46 -18.29 16.94 -8.32
CA THR A 46 -18.33 17.88 -7.19
C THR A 46 -18.25 19.33 -7.66
N PRO A 47 -18.77 20.32 -6.88
CA PRO A 47 -18.73 21.73 -7.26
C PRO A 47 -17.32 22.24 -7.55
N GLN A 48 -17.18 23.16 -8.50
CA GLN A 48 -15.89 23.77 -8.83
C GLN A 48 -15.35 24.69 -7.71
N GLU A 49 -16.26 25.23 -6.89
CA GLU A 49 -15.92 26.12 -5.78
C GLU A 49 -15.45 25.38 -4.51
N ARG A 50 -15.34 24.05 -4.59
CA ARG A 50 -14.83 23.26 -3.46
C ARG A 50 -13.38 23.58 -3.16
N GLN A 51 -12.97 23.40 -1.92
CA GLN A 51 -11.56 23.27 -1.55
C GLN A 51 -11.07 21.87 -1.92
N THR A 52 -9.91 21.77 -2.57
CA THR A 52 -9.30 20.48 -2.88
C THR A 52 -7.91 20.40 -2.27
N SER A 53 -7.67 19.40 -1.44
CA SER A 53 -6.36 19.11 -0.83
C SER A 53 -5.87 17.76 -1.32
N LEU A 54 -4.58 17.67 -1.64
CA LEU A 54 -3.93 16.45 -2.08
C LEU A 54 -2.70 16.19 -1.21
N PHE A 55 -2.61 14.98 -0.67
CA PHE A 55 -1.48 14.48 0.08
C PHE A 55 -0.85 13.32 -0.67
N SER A 56 0.47 13.33 -0.80
CA SER A 56 1.22 12.32 -1.54
C SER A 56 2.65 12.26 -1.02
N ALA A 57 3.21 11.05 -0.95
CA ALA A 57 4.62 10.87 -0.59
C ALA A 57 5.54 11.26 -1.76
N THR A 58 5.07 11.08 -3.00
CA THR A 58 5.79 11.41 -4.23
C THR A 58 4.98 12.36 -5.10
N MET A 59 5.66 13.08 -6.00
CA MET A 59 5.03 14.03 -6.92
C MET A 59 5.38 13.70 -8.38
N PRO A 60 4.96 12.53 -8.89
CA PRO A 60 5.14 12.18 -10.29
C PRO A 60 4.33 13.11 -11.20
N LYS A 61 4.66 13.12 -12.49
CA LYS A 61 4.01 13.98 -13.49
C LYS A 61 2.47 13.84 -13.48
N ALA A 62 1.96 12.62 -13.29
CA ALA A 62 0.52 12.35 -13.25
C ALA A 62 -0.17 13.06 -12.06
N ILE A 63 0.45 13.16 -10.90
CA ILE A 63 -0.06 13.93 -9.76
C ILE A 63 -0.06 15.43 -10.07
N LEU A 64 1.01 15.95 -10.67
CA LEU A 64 1.09 17.36 -11.04
C LEU A 64 0.00 17.74 -12.06
N GLU A 65 -0.27 16.88 -13.05
CA GLU A 65 -1.36 17.08 -14.01
C GLU A 65 -2.72 17.12 -13.30
N LEU A 66 -2.95 16.24 -12.33
CA LEU A 66 -4.19 16.20 -11.55
C LEU A 66 -4.35 17.48 -10.72
N THR A 67 -3.30 17.96 -10.07
CA THR A 67 -3.32 19.20 -9.29
C THR A 67 -3.63 20.40 -10.19
N GLN A 68 -2.98 20.52 -11.33
CA GLN A 68 -3.21 21.63 -12.27
C GLN A 68 -4.64 21.65 -12.81
N LYS A 69 -5.25 20.48 -13.02
CA LYS A 69 -6.59 20.36 -13.57
C LYS A 69 -7.71 20.65 -12.55
N TYR A 70 -7.51 20.25 -11.29
CA TYR A 70 -8.59 20.22 -10.29
C TYR A 70 -8.37 21.09 -9.06
N GLN A 71 -7.22 21.73 -8.92
CA GLN A 71 -6.96 22.70 -7.85
C GLN A 71 -6.84 24.11 -8.42
N LYS A 72 -7.34 25.10 -7.67
CA LYS A 72 -7.21 26.52 -7.98
C LYS A 72 -6.09 27.12 -7.13
N GLU A 73 -5.06 27.67 -7.78
CA GLU A 73 -3.92 28.32 -7.12
C GLU A 73 -3.37 27.50 -5.92
N PRO A 74 -2.98 26.23 -6.13
CA PRO A 74 -2.61 25.37 -5.03
C PRO A 74 -1.36 25.87 -4.34
N VAL A 75 -1.38 25.90 -3.01
CA VAL A 75 -0.19 26.12 -2.20
C VAL A 75 0.53 24.79 -2.05
N HIS A 76 1.77 24.73 -2.53
CA HIS A 76 2.60 23.52 -2.44
C HIS A 76 3.42 23.55 -1.15
N ILE A 77 3.06 22.69 -0.19
CA ILE A 77 3.79 22.51 1.07
C ILE A 77 4.62 21.24 0.95
N LYS A 78 5.95 21.39 0.94
CA LYS A 78 6.88 20.27 0.85
C LYS A 78 7.61 20.10 2.18
N VAL A 79 7.38 18.96 2.82
CA VAL A 79 8.17 18.53 3.98
C VAL A 79 9.38 17.75 3.46
N VAL A 80 10.52 18.40 3.37
CA VAL A 80 11.76 17.74 2.92
C VAL A 80 12.33 16.97 4.12
N ARG A 81 12.32 15.64 4.06
CA ARG A 81 13.23 14.85 4.89
C ARG A 81 14.60 14.91 4.24
N LYS A 82 15.61 15.36 4.98
CA LYS A 82 17.01 15.41 4.51
C LYS A 82 17.60 14.05 4.21
N GLU A 83 16.99 12.97 4.71
CA GLU A 83 17.46 11.60 4.58
C GLU A 83 16.36 10.74 3.95
N LEU A 84 16.72 10.02 2.88
CA LEU A 84 15.84 9.06 2.17
C LEU A 84 15.47 7.85 3.02
N THR A 85 16.26 7.57 4.06
CA THR A 85 16.04 6.45 4.99
C THR A 85 16.01 6.94 6.42
N VAL A 86 15.21 6.29 7.25
CA VAL A 86 15.20 6.55 8.69
C VAL A 86 16.52 6.05 9.25
N ASN A 87 17.23 6.86 10.06
CA ASN A 87 18.56 6.54 10.61
C ASN A 87 18.67 5.19 11.34
N ASN A 88 17.53 4.62 11.73
CA ASN A 88 17.47 3.33 12.44
C ASN A 88 17.25 2.13 11.52
N ILE A 89 17.18 2.30 10.20
CA ILE A 89 17.01 1.20 9.23
C ILE A 89 18.37 0.84 8.65
N LYS A 90 18.84 -0.38 8.94
CA LYS A 90 20.00 -0.97 8.29
C LYS A 90 19.54 -1.71 7.03
N GLN A 91 20.11 -1.36 5.89
CA GLN A 91 19.79 -1.98 4.61
C GLN A 91 20.95 -2.86 4.15
N PHE A 92 20.61 -4.06 3.70
CA PHE A 92 21.57 -5.02 3.15
C PHE A 92 21.01 -5.60 1.86
N TYR A 93 21.88 -6.06 0.98
CA TYR A 93 21.50 -6.86 -0.18
C TYR A 93 22.38 -8.10 -0.27
N ILE A 94 21.81 -9.18 -0.82
CA ILE A 94 22.49 -10.44 -1.02
C ILE A 94 22.25 -10.89 -2.46
N GLU A 95 23.32 -11.03 -3.22
CA GLU A 95 23.25 -11.59 -4.56
C GLU A 95 23.17 -13.12 -4.48
N THR A 96 22.13 -13.69 -5.05
CA THR A 96 21.96 -15.15 -5.06
C THR A 96 21.16 -15.61 -6.28
N ARG A 97 21.32 -16.90 -6.61
CA ARG A 97 20.50 -17.52 -7.66
C ARG A 97 19.07 -17.74 -7.16
N LYS A 98 18.10 -17.70 -8.08
CA LYS A 98 16.68 -17.91 -7.74
C LYS A 98 16.45 -19.22 -6.94
N SER A 99 17.14 -20.31 -7.33
CA SER A 99 17.07 -21.61 -6.66
C SER A 99 17.52 -21.59 -5.18
N ASN A 100 18.35 -20.64 -4.81
CA ASN A 100 18.97 -20.60 -3.48
C ASN A 100 18.30 -19.56 -2.55
N LYS A 101 17.29 -18.83 -3.03
CA LYS A 101 16.66 -17.75 -2.25
C LYS A 101 16.06 -18.25 -0.94
N LEU A 102 15.37 -19.39 -0.97
CA LEU A 102 14.79 -20.00 0.24
C LEU A 102 15.87 -20.36 1.25
N GLU A 103 16.95 -20.99 0.80
CA GLU A 103 18.07 -21.39 1.66
C GLU A 103 18.76 -20.17 2.29
N VAL A 104 18.98 -19.11 1.49
CA VAL A 104 19.55 -17.85 2.01
C VAL A 104 18.62 -17.21 3.02
N LEU A 105 17.31 -17.18 2.75
CA LEU A 105 16.32 -16.60 3.64
C LEU A 105 16.31 -17.33 5.00
N THR A 106 16.23 -18.66 4.99
CA THR A 106 16.20 -19.45 6.23
C THR A 106 17.49 -19.27 7.04
N ARG A 107 18.66 -19.24 6.39
CA ARG A 107 19.93 -18.95 7.07
C ARG A 107 19.97 -17.57 7.70
N LEU A 108 19.39 -16.56 7.03
CA LEU A 108 19.30 -15.21 7.60
C LEU A 108 18.38 -15.20 8.83
N ILE A 109 17.25 -15.87 8.77
CA ILE A 109 16.32 -15.98 9.89
C ILE A 109 17.02 -16.69 11.07
N ASP A 110 17.70 -17.79 10.83
CA ASP A 110 18.40 -18.54 11.87
C ASP A 110 19.54 -17.75 12.52
N VAL A 111 20.32 -17.01 11.71
CA VAL A 111 21.47 -16.24 12.21
C VAL A 111 21.03 -14.98 12.97
N TYR A 112 20.05 -14.25 12.44
CA TYR A 112 19.61 -12.98 13.05
C TYR A 112 18.53 -13.17 14.10
N ASN A 113 17.83 -14.29 14.09
CA ASN A 113 16.72 -14.63 15.00
C ASN A 113 15.75 -13.45 15.24
N PRO A 114 15.18 -12.87 14.19
CA PRO A 114 14.30 -11.72 14.31
C PRO A 114 13.01 -12.13 15.00
N LYS A 115 12.46 -11.26 15.86
CA LYS A 115 11.17 -11.52 16.52
C LYS A 115 10.01 -11.61 15.52
N LEU A 116 10.04 -10.74 14.52
CA LEU A 116 9.04 -10.67 13.46
C LEU A 116 9.72 -10.39 12.13
N THR A 117 9.28 -11.07 11.10
CA THR A 117 9.83 -10.96 9.74
C THR A 117 8.71 -10.75 8.74
N VAL A 118 8.85 -9.79 7.83
CA VAL A 118 7.94 -9.64 6.69
C VAL A 118 8.72 -9.90 5.42
N VAL A 119 8.27 -10.88 4.64
CA VAL A 119 8.89 -11.25 3.37
C VAL A 119 7.96 -10.84 2.21
N PHE A 120 8.43 -9.93 1.37
CA PHE A 120 7.68 -9.51 0.19
C PHE A 120 7.98 -10.43 -1.00
N THR A 121 6.94 -10.86 -1.69
CA THR A 121 7.01 -11.68 -2.91
C THR A 121 6.31 -10.97 -4.07
N ASN A 122 6.72 -11.26 -5.30
CA ASN A 122 6.16 -10.62 -6.49
C ASN A 122 4.79 -11.18 -6.90
N THR A 123 4.42 -12.36 -6.41
CA THR A 123 3.17 -13.03 -6.80
C THR A 123 2.50 -13.70 -5.62
N LYS A 124 1.16 -13.77 -5.64
CA LYS A 124 0.34 -14.48 -4.66
C LYS A 124 0.77 -15.94 -4.53
N LYS A 125 0.91 -16.64 -5.66
CA LYS A 125 1.38 -18.03 -5.71
C LYS A 125 2.75 -18.19 -5.09
N GLY A 126 3.67 -17.26 -5.34
CA GLY A 126 5.00 -17.27 -4.72
C GLY A 126 4.96 -17.04 -3.20
N ALA A 127 3.97 -16.30 -2.69
CA ALA A 127 3.75 -16.17 -1.24
C ALA A 127 3.31 -17.52 -0.63
N ASP A 128 2.32 -18.17 -1.24
CA ASP A 128 1.81 -19.46 -0.74
C ASP A 128 2.85 -20.58 -0.82
N GLU A 129 3.61 -20.65 -1.92
CA GLU A 129 4.73 -21.61 -2.08
C GLU A 129 5.79 -21.36 -1.00
N LEU A 130 6.18 -20.10 -0.78
CA LEU A 130 7.17 -19.76 0.25
C LEU A 130 6.70 -20.13 1.65
N VAL A 131 5.43 -19.86 1.99
CA VAL A 131 4.85 -20.25 3.28
C VAL A 131 4.88 -21.77 3.47
N SER A 132 4.47 -22.53 2.44
CA SER A 132 4.52 -23.99 2.47
C SER A 132 5.95 -24.52 2.73
N ASP A 133 6.94 -23.94 2.05
CA ASP A 133 8.33 -24.31 2.19
C ASP A 133 8.91 -23.96 3.58
N LEU A 134 8.52 -22.81 4.13
CA LEU A 134 8.93 -22.38 5.47
C LEU A 134 8.29 -23.25 6.56
N GLN A 135 7.00 -23.55 6.45
CA GLN A 135 6.29 -24.42 7.38
C GLN A 135 6.85 -25.84 7.35
N ALA A 136 7.19 -26.37 6.18
CA ALA A 136 7.85 -27.68 6.05
C ALA A 136 9.22 -27.74 6.74
N ARG A 137 9.86 -26.59 6.95
CA ARG A 137 11.13 -26.43 7.69
C ARG A 137 10.93 -26.09 9.17
N GLY A 138 9.68 -26.01 9.63
CA GLY A 138 9.34 -25.75 11.04
C GLY A 138 9.20 -24.28 11.42
N TYR A 139 9.21 -23.34 10.47
CA TYR A 139 8.98 -21.92 10.76
C TYR A 139 7.50 -21.62 10.88
N GLY A 140 7.11 -20.74 11.81
CA GLY A 140 5.78 -20.20 11.95
C GLY A 140 5.53 -19.11 10.91
N ALA A 141 5.02 -19.48 9.74
CA ALA A 141 4.77 -18.56 8.64
C ALA A 141 3.31 -18.61 8.17
N ASP A 142 2.79 -17.47 7.66
CA ASP A 142 1.48 -17.40 7.02
C ASP A 142 1.51 -16.38 5.87
N SER A 143 0.62 -16.53 4.87
CA SER A 143 0.59 -15.64 3.71
C SER A 143 -0.48 -14.56 3.84
N LEU A 144 -0.19 -13.37 3.28
CA LEU A 144 -1.14 -12.26 3.20
C LEU A 144 -1.17 -11.70 1.77
N HIS A 145 -2.25 -11.95 1.04
CA HIS A 145 -2.41 -11.49 -0.34
C HIS A 145 -3.87 -11.21 -0.71
N GLY A 146 -4.11 -10.69 -1.92
CA GLY A 146 -5.41 -10.17 -2.33
C GLY A 146 -6.52 -11.21 -2.51
N ASP A 147 -6.22 -12.52 -2.56
CA ASP A 147 -7.24 -13.57 -2.69
C ASP A 147 -7.82 -13.99 -1.33
N LEU A 148 -7.20 -13.55 -0.23
CA LEU A 148 -7.74 -13.78 1.11
C LEU A 148 -8.93 -12.85 1.37
N LYS A 149 -9.99 -13.41 1.97
CA LYS A 149 -11.10 -12.61 2.50
C LYS A 149 -10.61 -11.76 3.67
N GLN A 150 -11.30 -10.63 3.93
CA GLN A 150 -10.89 -9.72 5.00
C GLN A 150 -10.75 -10.43 6.35
N VAL A 151 -11.69 -11.29 6.72
CA VAL A 151 -11.63 -12.06 7.98
C VAL A 151 -10.36 -12.91 8.07
N GLN A 152 -9.93 -13.55 6.98
CA GLN A 152 -8.71 -14.34 6.95
C GLN A 152 -7.46 -13.45 7.12
N ARG A 153 -7.45 -12.29 6.47
CA ARG A 153 -6.37 -11.31 6.62
C ARG A 153 -6.25 -10.82 8.07
N ASP A 154 -7.39 -10.53 8.71
CA ASP A 154 -7.43 -10.09 10.10
C ASP A 154 -6.88 -11.18 11.03
N ILE A 155 -7.22 -12.46 10.80
CA ILE A 155 -6.68 -13.61 11.56
C ILE A 155 -5.17 -13.72 11.40
N VAL A 156 -4.64 -13.63 10.17
CA VAL A 156 -3.19 -13.70 9.93
C VAL A 156 -2.47 -12.54 10.63
N MET A 157 -3.00 -11.33 10.51
CA MET A 157 -2.43 -10.15 11.16
C MET A 157 -2.47 -10.24 12.69
N ASP A 158 -3.52 -10.83 13.24
CA ASP A 158 -3.64 -11.04 14.68
C ASP A 158 -2.62 -12.06 15.19
N LYS A 159 -2.48 -13.20 14.51
CA LYS A 159 -1.43 -14.20 14.80
C LYS A 159 -0.03 -13.56 14.79
N PHE A 160 0.26 -12.75 13.75
CA PHE A 160 1.54 -12.09 13.60
C PHE A 160 1.81 -11.07 14.71
N ARG A 161 0.83 -10.24 15.07
CA ARG A 161 0.96 -9.26 16.16
C ARG A 161 1.18 -9.89 17.53
N HIS A 162 0.58 -11.05 17.77
CA HIS A 162 0.71 -11.79 19.05
C HIS A 162 1.88 -12.78 19.04
N GLY A 163 2.68 -12.85 17.97
CA GLY A 163 3.83 -13.73 17.89
C GLY A 163 3.46 -15.22 17.84
N THR A 164 2.24 -15.55 17.37
CA THR A 164 1.85 -16.95 17.11
C THR A 164 2.51 -17.46 15.82
N ILE A 165 2.78 -16.55 14.90
CA ILE A 165 3.64 -16.75 13.71
C ILE A 165 4.68 -15.64 13.70
N ASP A 166 5.87 -15.94 13.17
CA ASP A 166 7.02 -15.02 13.17
C ASP A 166 7.30 -14.43 11.78
N ILE A 167 6.72 -15.02 10.70
CA ILE A 167 6.98 -14.69 9.29
C ILE A 167 5.69 -14.46 8.53
#